data_e4eb7d53c47fbcb707f5eb2c05d6ea27
#
_entry.id   e4eb7d53c47fbcb707f5eb2c05d6ea27
#
_cell.length_a   1.000
_cell.length_b   1.000
_cell.length_c   1.000
_cell.angle_alpha   90.00
_cell.angle_beta   90.00
_cell.angle_gamma   90.00
#
_symmetry.space_group_name_H-M   'P 1'
#
loop_
_entity.id
_entity.type
_entity.pdbx_description
1 polymer ?
#
loop_
_entity_poly.entity_id
_entity_poly.type
_entity_poly.pdbx_seq_one_letter_code
_entity_poly.pdbx_strand_id
1 'polypeptide(L)'
;MARLAGLRWAGKASSVGVLMAADSPLADFPPGAFAKEDGEDDARFYAQPRLVTHIDDGAIAALADFYRQALPAGGVLLDLMSSWVSHLPAEVAYGEVIGHGMNAAELAANPRLSRWFVQDLNRDPALPLADHSVDAAMICVAIQYLQRPLAVLAEVARALRPGGPLVISFSNRCFPTKAVAVWRAMDERGHAQLVELYLKGAGFADVEVRRLADGWTSDPLTVVVGRAPLAL
;
A
#
# COMPACT_ATOMS: atom_id res chain seq x y z
N MET A 1 -15.91 14.31 13.26
CA MET A 1 -15.43 14.96 12.01
C MET A 1 -14.21 15.80 12.39
N ALA A 2 -13.00 15.23 12.28
CA ALA A 2 -11.77 15.99 12.49
C ALA A 2 -11.41 16.65 11.14
N ARG A 3 -11.54 17.97 11.09
CA ARG A 3 -11.06 18.77 9.97
C ARG A 3 -9.53 18.69 9.96
N LEU A 4 -8.95 18.30 8.82
CA LEU A 4 -7.54 18.51 8.50
C LEU A 4 -7.28 20.04 8.31
N ALA A 5 -7.54 20.82 9.37
CA ALA A 5 -7.32 22.25 9.39
C ALA A 5 -5.85 22.51 9.67
N GLY A 6 -5.09 22.88 8.64
CA GLY A 6 -3.70 23.31 8.77
C GLY A 6 -2.76 22.88 7.67
N LEU A 7 -3.17 22.04 6.71
CA LEU A 7 -2.30 21.64 5.61
C LEU A 7 -2.13 22.80 4.62
N ARG A 8 -0.95 23.44 4.58
CA ARG A 8 -0.61 24.39 3.53
C ARG A 8 -0.11 23.63 2.31
N TRP A 9 -0.94 23.60 1.27
CA TRP A 9 -0.60 23.05 -0.03
C TRP A 9 0.19 24.05 -0.86
N ALA A 10 1.36 23.66 -1.39
CA ALA A 10 2.22 24.47 -2.27
C ALA A 10 2.42 23.85 -3.67
N GLY A 11 1.43 23.13 -4.20
CA GLY A 11 1.53 22.45 -5.50
C GLY A 11 1.03 23.29 -6.67
N LYS A 12 1.77 23.32 -7.78
CA LYS A 12 1.33 23.88 -9.07
C LYS A 12 0.41 22.90 -9.77
N ALA A 13 -0.74 23.37 -10.23
CA ALA A 13 -1.74 22.57 -10.94
C ALA A 13 -1.24 22.09 -12.31
N SER A 14 -1.24 20.77 -12.52
CA SER A 14 -1.21 20.17 -13.87
C SER A 14 -2.55 19.47 -14.10
N SER A 15 -3.17 19.76 -15.23
CA SER A 15 -4.53 19.37 -15.57
C SER A 15 -4.61 17.90 -16.03
N VAL A 16 -4.83 16.99 -15.09
CA VAL A 16 -5.45 15.69 -15.38
C VAL A 16 -6.57 15.51 -14.36
N GLY A 17 -7.79 15.93 -14.73
CA GLY A 17 -8.95 15.85 -13.85
C GLY A 17 -9.42 14.41 -13.67
N VAL A 18 -9.13 13.79 -12.54
CA VAL A 18 -9.93 12.68 -12.02
C VAL A 18 -11.18 13.31 -11.43
N LEU A 19 -12.35 13.02 -12.01
CA LEU A 19 -13.64 13.44 -11.47
C LEU A 19 -13.83 12.74 -10.13
N MET A 20 -13.60 13.46 -9.04
CA MET A 20 -13.87 12.99 -7.69
C MET A 20 -15.36 13.13 -7.43
N ALA A 21 -16.05 12.04 -7.06
CA ALA A 21 -17.44 12.13 -6.64
C ALA A 21 -17.56 13.07 -5.43
N ALA A 22 -18.60 13.89 -5.37
CA ALA A 22 -18.80 14.91 -4.34
C ALA A 22 -18.81 14.33 -2.89
N ASP A 23 -19.12 13.03 -2.74
CA ASP A 23 -19.16 12.32 -1.46
C ASP A 23 -17.86 11.54 -1.16
N SER A 24 -16.82 11.66 -1.99
CA SER A 24 -15.55 10.98 -1.75
C SER A 24 -14.84 11.59 -0.54
N PRO A 25 -14.28 10.78 0.38
CA PRO A 25 -13.46 11.29 1.49
C PRO A 25 -12.20 12.04 1.01
N LEU A 26 -11.88 11.93 -0.28
CA LEU A 26 -10.77 12.64 -0.93
C LEU A 26 -11.22 13.90 -1.70
N ALA A 27 -12.51 14.27 -1.65
CA ALA A 27 -13.03 15.42 -2.40
C ALA A 27 -12.42 16.77 -1.98
N ASP A 28 -11.97 16.89 -0.72
CA ASP A 28 -11.36 18.12 -0.19
C ASP A 28 -9.88 18.32 -0.62
N PHE A 29 -9.28 17.31 -1.29
CA PHE A 29 -7.91 17.47 -1.78
C PHE A 29 -7.89 18.32 -3.06
N PRO A 30 -6.87 19.19 -3.21
CA PRO A 30 -6.76 20.05 -4.38
C PRO A 30 -6.57 19.22 -5.66
N PRO A 31 -6.99 19.76 -6.82
CA PRO A 31 -6.69 19.14 -8.11
C PRO A 31 -5.20 18.84 -8.25
N GLY A 32 -4.86 17.64 -8.70
CA GLY A 32 -3.47 17.20 -8.84
C GLY A 32 -2.82 16.64 -7.58
N ALA A 33 -3.52 16.55 -6.44
CA ALA A 33 -2.98 15.94 -5.21
C ALA A 33 -2.44 14.51 -5.44
N PHE A 34 -3.08 13.76 -6.32
CA PHE A 34 -2.70 12.40 -6.68
C PHE A 34 -1.89 12.31 -7.99
N ALA A 35 -1.45 13.44 -8.53
CA ALA A 35 -0.54 13.45 -9.67
C ALA A 35 0.89 13.09 -9.23
N LYS A 36 1.64 12.45 -10.13
CA LYS A 36 3.06 12.18 -10.02
C LYS A 36 3.85 13.30 -10.69
N GLU A 37 5.09 13.54 -10.25
CA GLU A 37 5.99 14.46 -10.93
C GLU A 37 6.43 13.89 -12.27
N ASP A 38 6.86 12.62 -12.26
CA ASP A 38 7.10 11.85 -13.45
C ASP A 38 5.77 11.19 -13.89
N GLY A 39 5.13 11.80 -14.89
CA GLY A 39 3.88 11.33 -15.49
C GLY A 39 4.07 10.29 -16.60
N GLU A 40 5.30 9.84 -16.88
CA GLU A 40 5.53 8.75 -17.83
C GLU A 40 4.91 7.43 -17.34
N ASP A 41 4.62 6.56 -18.31
CA ASP A 41 4.05 5.24 -18.06
C ASP A 41 4.89 4.46 -17.01
N ASP A 42 4.25 4.07 -15.91
CA ASP A 42 4.90 3.33 -14.83
C ASP A 42 5.52 2.02 -15.33
N ALA A 43 4.95 1.39 -16.38
CA ALA A 43 5.54 0.20 -16.98
C ALA A 43 6.96 0.42 -17.49
N ARG A 44 7.29 1.63 -17.97
CA ARG A 44 8.67 1.97 -18.38
C ARG A 44 9.59 2.12 -17.18
N PHE A 45 9.13 2.80 -16.13
CA PHE A 45 9.90 3.01 -14.91
C PHE A 45 10.25 1.67 -14.23
N TYR A 46 9.30 0.73 -14.18
CA TYR A 46 9.46 -0.58 -13.56
C TYR A 46 9.98 -1.67 -14.53
N ALA A 47 10.31 -1.34 -15.80
CA ALA A 47 10.80 -2.32 -16.78
C ALA A 47 12.13 -2.97 -16.35
N GLN A 48 13.03 -2.23 -15.70
CA GLN A 48 14.31 -2.75 -15.22
C GLN A 48 14.14 -3.32 -13.81
N PRO A 49 14.46 -4.61 -13.61
CA PRO A 49 14.39 -5.23 -12.28
C PRO A 49 15.31 -4.54 -11.27
N ARG A 50 14.82 -4.34 -10.06
CA ARG A 50 15.58 -3.79 -8.93
C ARG A 50 15.59 -4.78 -7.79
N LEU A 51 16.61 -5.64 -7.75
CA LEU A 51 16.76 -6.65 -6.70
C LEU A 51 17.46 -6.05 -5.47
N VAL A 52 16.86 -4.99 -4.92
CA VAL A 52 17.33 -4.29 -3.73
C VAL A 52 16.21 -4.21 -2.69
N THR A 53 16.56 -4.19 -1.41
CA THR A 53 15.61 -3.86 -0.36
C THR A 53 15.39 -2.35 -0.30
N HIS A 54 14.16 -1.93 -0.03
CA HIS A 54 13.81 -0.50 -0.01
C HIS A 54 13.84 0.10 1.40
N ILE A 55 14.03 -0.74 2.42
CA ILE A 55 14.24 -0.38 3.82
C ILE A 55 15.40 -1.20 4.36
N ASP A 56 16.02 -0.73 5.44
CA ASP A 56 17.18 -1.40 6.05
C ASP A 56 16.78 -2.66 6.84
N ASP A 57 17.81 -3.41 7.26
CA ASP A 57 17.63 -4.69 7.98
C ASP A 57 16.88 -4.52 9.31
N GLY A 58 17.07 -3.39 10.01
CA GLY A 58 16.37 -3.12 11.26
C GLY A 58 14.86 -2.93 11.05
N ALA A 59 14.50 -2.15 10.04
CA ALA A 59 13.10 -1.97 9.65
C ALA A 59 12.48 -3.28 9.11
N ILE A 60 13.25 -4.07 8.34
CA ILE A 60 12.82 -5.39 7.86
C ILE A 60 12.53 -6.33 9.03
N ALA A 61 13.42 -6.39 10.03
CA ALA A 61 13.22 -7.22 11.21
C ALA A 61 11.97 -6.83 11.99
N ALA A 62 11.77 -5.52 12.22
CA ALA A 62 10.58 -5.00 12.89
C ALA A 62 9.27 -5.33 12.12
N LEU A 63 9.32 -5.25 10.78
CA LEU A 63 8.18 -5.60 9.93
C LEU A 63 7.87 -7.11 9.97
N ALA A 64 8.90 -7.95 9.90
CA ALA A 64 8.73 -9.40 9.99
C ALA A 64 8.16 -9.82 11.34
N ASP A 65 8.61 -9.20 12.44
CA ASP A 65 8.06 -9.43 13.79
C ASP A 65 6.58 -9.02 13.87
N PHE A 66 6.22 -7.91 13.23
CA PHE A 66 4.83 -7.48 13.15
C PHE A 66 3.98 -8.44 12.31
N TYR A 67 4.45 -8.86 11.15
CA TYR A 67 3.75 -9.82 10.27
C TYR A 67 3.51 -11.17 10.96
N ARG A 68 4.45 -11.63 11.79
CA ARG A 68 4.31 -12.87 12.58
C ARG A 68 3.09 -12.85 13.48
N GLN A 69 2.73 -11.67 13.99
CA GLN A 69 1.58 -11.49 14.89
C GLN A 69 0.29 -11.14 14.16
N ALA A 70 0.39 -10.40 13.04
CA ALA A 70 -0.75 -9.81 12.36
C ALA A 70 -1.33 -10.70 11.25
N LEU A 71 -0.50 -11.54 10.62
CA LEU A 71 -0.90 -12.35 9.48
C LEU A 71 -1.19 -13.80 9.91
N PRO A 72 -2.27 -14.44 9.41
CA PRO A 72 -2.66 -15.80 9.81
C PRO A 72 -1.69 -16.83 9.22
N ALA A 73 -1.01 -17.59 10.07
CA ALA A 73 -0.21 -18.74 9.65
C ALA A 73 -1.12 -19.76 8.93
N GLY A 74 -0.62 -20.36 7.85
CA GLY A 74 -1.39 -21.26 7.00
C GLY A 74 -2.45 -20.61 6.11
N GLY A 75 -2.64 -19.30 6.22
CA GLY A 75 -3.62 -18.54 5.43
C GLY A 75 -3.16 -18.25 4.01
N VAL A 76 -4.10 -17.80 3.18
CA VAL A 76 -3.87 -17.27 1.83
C VAL A 76 -3.62 -15.77 1.93
N LEU A 77 -2.44 -15.32 1.52
CA LEU A 77 -2.02 -13.92 1.59
C LEU A 77 -1.99 -13.26 0.21
N LEU A 78 -2.33 -11.97 0.17
CA LEU A 78 -2.09 -11.10 -0.97
C LEU A 78 -0.94 -10.14 -0.64
N ASP A 79 0.18 -10.25 -1.35
CA ASP A 79 1.31 -9.33 -1.30
C ASP A 79 1.18 -8.34 -2.47
N LEU A 80 0.51 -7.21 -2.22
CA LEU A 80 0.13 -6.24 -3.24
C LEU A 80 1.25 -5.20 -3.41
N MET A 81 1.57 -4.87 -4.67
CA MET A 81 2.68 -3.98 -5.05
C MET A 81 4.03 -4.51 -4.55
N SER A 82 4.18 -5.82 -4.62
CA SER A 82 5.35 -6.60 -4.21
C SER A 82 6.49 -6.49 -5.23
N SER A 83 7.62 -7.02 -4.86
CA SER A 83 8.83 -7.13 -5.65
C SER A 83 9.48 -8.51 -5.41
N TRP A 84 10.80 -8.60 -5.49
CA TRP A 84 11.59 -9.83 -5.30
C TRP A 84 11.64 -10.34 -3.85
N VAL A 85 11.09 -9.59 -2.88
CA VAL A 85 11.06 -9.94 -1.45
C VAL A 85 9.78 -9.44 -0.80
N SER A 86 9.18 -10.27 0.07
CA SER A 86 7.92 -9.97 0.79
C SER A 86 8.14 -9.60 2.25
N HIS A 87 9.36 -9.67 2.78
CA HIS A 87 9.71 -9.47 4.20
C HIS A 87 8.89 -10.32 5.19
N LEU A 88 8.24 -11.39 4.72
CA LEU A 88 7.52 -12.34 5.55
C LEU A 88 8.49 -13.13 6.45
N PRO A 89 8.12 -13.42 7.72
CA PRO A 89 8.96 -14.21 8.62
C PRO A 89 9.26 -15.58 8.00
N ALA A 90 10.56 -15.95 7.97
CA ALA A 90 11.02 -17.12 7.22
C ALA A 90 10.47 -18.45 7.77
N GLU A 91 10.26 -18.52 9.08
CA GLU A 91 9.82 -19.70 9.82
C GLU A 91 8.30 -19.92 9.77
N VAL A 92 7.51 -18.89 9.32
CA VAL A 92 6.06 -19.02 9.23
C VAL A 92 5.67 -19.55 7.85
N ALA A 93 4.98 -20.69 7.86
CA ALA A 93 4.38 -21.26 6.66
C ALA A 93 3.01 -20.62 6.40
N TYR A 94 2.78 -20.19 5.15
CA TYR A 94 1.49 -19.74 4.64
C TYR A 94 0.94 -20.74 3.64
N GLY A 95 -0.37 -20.85 3.52
CA GLY A 95 -1.02 -21.77 2.59
C GLY A 95 -0.77 -21.38 1.14
N GLU A 96 -0.90 -20.11 0.85
CA GLU A 96 -0.56 -19.50 -0.44
C GLU A 96 -0.14 -18.05 -0.23
N VAL A 97 0.85 -17.57 -1.01
CA VAL A 97 1.18 -16.14 -1.10
C VAL A 97 1.05 -15.70 -2.56
N ILE A 98 0.07 -14.85 -2.80
CA ILE A 98 -0.23 -14.32 -4.14
C ILE A 98 0.46 -12.97 -4.28
N GLY A 99 1.42 -12.87 -5.18
CA GLY A 99 2.15 -11.63 -5.45
C GLY A 99 1.48 -10.79 -6.54
N HIS A 100 1.53 -9.47 -6.37
CA HIS A 100 1.24 -8.53 -7.45
C HIS A 100 2.34 -7.48 -7.51
N GLY A 101 2.76 -7.09 -8.71
CA GLY A 101 3.76 -6.05 -8.93
C GLY A 101 3.81 -5.62 -10.40
N MET A 102 4.78 -4.74 -10.71
CA MET A 102 4.95 -4.18 -12.04
C MET A 102 6.07 -4.89 -12.85
N ASN A 103 6.89 -5.75 -12.23
CA ASN A 103 8.01 -6.42 -12.88
C ASN A 103 7.97 -7.93 -12.68
N ALA A 104 7.76 -8.65 -13.78
CA ALA A 104 7.68 -10.13 -13.78
C ALA A 104 8.96 -10.81 -13.26
N ALA A 105 10.14 -10.27 -13.58
CA ALA A 105 11.41 -10.87 -13.16
C ALA A 105 11.64 -10.71 -11.65
N GLU A 106 11.23 -9.58 -11.07
CA GLU A 106 11.27 -9.38 -9.61
C GLU A 106 10.33 -10.36 -8.91
N LEU A 107 9.08 -10.46 -9.37
CA LEU A 107 8.09 -11.37 -8.79
C LEU A 107 8.53 -12.84 -8.90
N ALA A 108 9.09 -13.24 -10.04
CA ALA A 108 9.62 -14.59 -10.25
C ALA A 108 10.82 -14.91 -9.34
N ALA A 109 11.59 -13.90 -8.94
CA ALA A 109 12.71 -14.04 -8.02
C ALA A 109 12.31 -14.10 -6.54
N ASN A 110 11.05 -13.78 -6.20
CA ASN A 110 10.57 -13.78 -4.83
C ASN A 110 10.27 -15.19 -4.34
N PRO A 111 11.07 -15.73 -3.38
CA PRO A 111 10.94 -17.12 -2.96
C PRO A 111 9.69 -17.38 -2.10
N ARG A 112 8.98 -16.33 -1.68
CA ARG A 112 7.78 -16.46 -0.85
C ARG A 112 6.50 -16.56 -1.64
N LEU A 113 6.52 -16.17 -2.94
CA LEU A 113 5.32 -16.18 -3.77
C LEU A 113 5.01 -17.58 -4.29
N SER A 114 3.77 -18.01 -4.12
CA SER A 114 3.24 -19.26 -4.70
C SER A 114 2.81 -19.06 -6.16
N ARG A 115 2.25 -17.90 -6.46
CA ARG A 115 1.89 -17.41 -7.79
C ARG A 115 1.86 -15.88 -7.79
N TRP A 116 1.84 -15.29 -8.95
CA TRP A 116 1.82 -13.82 -9.07
C TRP A 116 1.19 -13.37 -10.39
N PHE A 117 0.86 -12.08 -10.44
CA PHE A 117 0.39 -11.40 -11.66
C PHE A 117 1.01 -10.00 -11.77
N VAL A 118 1.13 -9.52 -13.02
CA VAL A 118 1.65 -8.19 -13.33
C VAL A 118 0.50 -7.31 -13.78
N GLN A 119 0.36 -6.15 -13.15
CA GLN A 119 -0.72 -5.21 -13.44
C GLN A 119 -0.34 -3.79 -12.99
N ASP A 120 -0.78 -2.77 -13.73
CA ASP A 120 -0.71 -1.38 -13.31
C ASP A 120 -2.03 -0.98 -12.63
N LEU A 121 -2.03 -0.93 -11.30
CA LEU A 121 -3.22 -0.58 -10.50
C LEU A 121 -3.68 0.87 -10.68
N ASN A 122 -2.83 1.76 -11.20
CA ASN A 122 -3.23 3.12 -11.52
C ASN A 122 -4.05 3.19 -12.81
N ARG A 123 -3.89 2.22 -13.70
CA ARG A 123 -4.67 2.07 -14.95
C ARG A 123 -5.90 1.21 -14.74
N ASP A 124 -5.70 0.05 -14.14
CA ASP A 124 -6.77 -0.90 -13.83
C ASP A 124 -6.67 -1.33 -12.36
N PRO A 125 -7.56 -0.87 -11.47
CA PRO A 125 -7.55 -1.26 -10.07
C PRO A 125 -8.19 -2.61 -9.80
N ALA A 126 -8.92 -3.21 -10.76
CA ALA A 126 -9.66 -4.47 -10.58
C ALA A 126 -8.68 -5.63 -10.40
N LEU A 127 -8.76 -6.33 -9.25
CA LEU A 127 -7.89 -7.46 -8.97
C LEU A 127 -8.45 -8.75 -9.59
N PRO A 128 -7.60 -9.59 -10.25
CA PRO A 128 -8.00 -10.87 -10.81
C PRO A 128 -8.17 -11.94 -9.71
N LEU A 129 -8.89 -11.60 -8.66
CA LEU A 129 -9.15 -12.44 -7.49
C LEU A 129 -10.66 -12.54 -7.24
N ALA A 130 -11.11 -13.70 -6.80
CA ALA A 130 -12.51 -13.88 -6.41
C ALA A 130 -12.80 -13.12 -5.09
N ASP A 131 -14.08 -12.83 -4.85
CA ASP A 131 -14.54 -12.27 -3.58
C ASP A 131 -14.17 -13.19 -2.43
N HIS A 132 -13.72 -12.60 -1.32
CA HIS A 132 -13.42 -13.33 -0.07
C HIS A 132 -12.46 -14.52 -0.24
N SER A 133 -11.49 -14.39 -1.17
CA SER A 133 -10.56 -15.46 -1.51
C SER A 133 -9.22 -15.42 -0.75
N VAL A 134 -8.91 -14.30 -0.06
CA VAL A 134 -7.68 -14.14 0.70
C VAL A 134 -7.94 -13.86 2.17
N ASP A 135 -7.11 -14.41 3.05
CA ASP A 135 -7.24 -14.29 4.50
C ASP A 135 -6.64 -12.99 5.04
N ALA A 136 -5.58 -12.49 4.39
CA ALA A 136 -4.94 -11.21 4.72
C ALA A 136 -4.28 -10.60 3.49
N ALA A 137 -4.07 -9.28 3.52
CA ALA A 137 -3.34 -8.57 2.49
C ALA A 137 -2.27 -7.65 3.10
N MET A 138 -1.22 -7.38 2.34
CA MET A 138 -0.17 -6.45 2.74
C MET A 138 0.29 -5.59 1.57
N ILE A 139 0.68 -4.34 1.88
CA ILE A 139 1.34 -3.39 0.99
C ILE A 139 2.58 -2.88 1.72
N CYS A 140 3.78 -3.22 1.22
CA CYS A 140 5.02 -2.83 1.85
C CYS A 140 5.68 -1.67 1.09
N VAL A 141 5.82 -0.52 1.75
CA VAL A 141 6.46 0.73 1.28
C VAL A 141 6.10 1.13 -0.16
N ALA A 142 4.84 0.94 -0.55
CA ALA A 142 4.38 1.16 -1.92
C ALA A 142 3.09 1.99 -2.05
N ILE A 143 2.32 2.19 -0.98
CA ILE A 143 1.04 2.91 -0.99
C ILE A 143 1.13 4.33 -1.59
N GLN A 144 2.27 4.99 -1.45
CA GLN A 144 2.57 6.33 -1.93
C GLN A 144 2.54 6.47 -3.47
N TYR A 145 2.50 5.36 -4.20
CA TYR A 145 2.48 5.36 -5.67
C TYR A 145 1.08 5.23 -6.27
N LEU A 146 0.05 5.03 -5.44
CA LEU A 146 -1.33 4.90 -5.91
C LEU A 146 -1.95 6.27 -6.20
N GLN A 147 -2.39 6.46 -7.44
CA GLN A 147 -3.16 7.62 -7.87
C GLN A 147 -4.66 7.45 -7.63
N ARG A 148 -5.12 6.20 -7.48
CA ARG A 148 -6.52 5.82 -7.26
C ARG A 148 -6.65 4.93 -6.01
N PRO A 149 -6.16 5.39 -4.83
CA PRO A 149 -6.02 4.53 -3.65
C PRO A 149 -7.37 3.94 -3.20
N LEU A 150 -8.46 4.69 -3.23
CA LEU A 150 -9.77 4.18 -2.81
C LEU A 150 -10.27 3.04 -3.69
N ALA A 151 -10.09 3.14 -5.02
CA ALA A 151 -10.51 2.11 -5.94
C ALA A 151 -9.72 0.80 -5.74
N VAL A 152 -8.39 0.92 -5.56
CA VAL A 152 -7.53 -0.25 -5.30
C VAL A 152 -7.85 -0.88 -3.96
N LEU A 153 -8.00 -0.08 -2.91
CA LEU A 153 -8.28 -0.61 -1.57
C LEU A 153 -9.70 -1.20 -1.45
N ALA A 154 -10.67 -0.68 -2.20
CA ALA A 154 -12.00 -1.30 -2.30
C ALA A 154 -11.93 -2.70 -2.93
N GLU A 155 -11.09 -2.89 -3.96
CA GLU A 155 -10.85 -4.20 -4.55
C GLU A 155 -10.12 -5.15 -3.58
N VAL A 156 -9.17 -4.63 -2.78
CA VAL A 156 -8.56 -5.42 -1.70
C VAL A 156 -9.60 -5.83 -0.67
N ALA A 157 -10.50 -4.91 -0.26
CA ALA A 157 -11.60 -5.23 0.68
C ALA A 157 -12.53 -6.31 0.13
N ARG A 158 -12.86 -6.28 -1.19
CA ARG A 158 -13.66 -7.30 -1.87
C ARG A 158 -12.99 -8.67 -1.85
N ALA A 159 -11.68 -8.71 -2.12
CA ALA A 159 -10.93 -9.97 -2.17
C ALA A 159 -10.66 -10.56 -0.79
N LEU A 160 -10.57 -9.74 0.26
CA LEU A 160 -10.40 -10.19 1.63
C LEU A 160 -11.64 -10.90 2.17
N ARG A 161 -11.43 -11.95 2.96
CA ARG A 161 -12.49 -12.52 3.79
C ARG A 161 -12.97 -11.48 4.82
N PRO A 162 -14.25 -11.52 5.21
CA PRO A 162 -14.78 -10.61 6.23
C PRO A 162 -13.89 -10.59 7.49
N GLY A 163 -13.54 -9.40 7.96
CA GLY A 163 -12.63 -9.20 9.10
C GLY A 163 -11.14 -9.46 8.81
N GLY A 164 -10.77 -9.89 7.60
CA GLY A 164 -9.38 -10.09 7.19
C GLY A 164 -8.57 -8.79 7.27
N PRO A 165 -7.33 -8.83 7.78
CA PRO A 165 -6.50 -7.65 7.90
C PRO A 165 -5.86 -7.23 6.56
N LEU A 166 -5.80 -5.92 6.34
CA LEU A 166 -4.88 -5.29 5.40
C LEU A 166 -3.82 -4.53 6.20
N VAL A 167 -2.55 -4.87 5.99
CA VAL A 167 -1.39 -4.23 6.61
C VAL A 167 -0.69 -3.35 5.57
N ILE A 168 -0.65 -2.05 5.79
CA ILE A 168 0.05 -1.08 4.93
C ILE A 168 1.23 -0.53 5.72
N SER A 169 2.46 -0.81 5.27
CA SER A 169 3.67 -0.23 5.84
C SER A 169 4.26 0.85 4.94
N PHE A 170 4.86 1.86 5.56
CA PHE A 170 5.60 2.91 4.85
C PHE A 170 6.75 3.43 5.70
N SER A 171 7.72 4.03 5.01
CA SER A 171 8.95 4.59 5.56
C SER A 171 9.21 5.97 4.94
N ASN A 172 10.34 6.58 5.29
CA ASN A 172 10.86 7.77 4.63
C ASN A 172 11.50 7.46 3.24
N ARG A 173 11.53 6.17 2.85
CA ARG A 173 12.08 5.70 1.58
C ARG A 173 11.01 5.65 0.50
N CYS A 174 11.26 6.34 -0.60
CA CYS A 174 10.39 6.27 -1.79
C CYS A 174 11.16 6.70 -3.05
N PHE A 175 10.56 6.47 -4.21
CA PHE A 175 10.95 7.11 -5.47
C PHE A 175 10.21 8.45 -5.56
N PRO A 176 10.86 9.60 -5.29
CA PRO A 176 10.14 10.88 -5.12
C PRO A 176 9.34 11.30 -6.34
N THR A 177 9.86 11.06 -7.55
CA THR A 177 9.20 11.43 -8.80
C THR A 177 7.96 10.59 -9.10
N LYS A 178 7.88 9.37 -8.55
CA LYS A 178 6.74 8.44 -8.70
C LYS A 178 5.75 8.50 -7.53
N ALA A 179 6.14 9.08 -6.39
CA ALA A 179 5.20 9.33 -5.29
C ALA A 179 4.20 10.42 -5.66
N VAL A 180 2.93 10.23 -5.28
CA VAL A 180 1.89 11.23 -5.52
C VAL A 180 2.17 12.54 -4.77
N ALA A 181 1.72 13.66 -5.33
CA ALA A 181 2.05 14.99 -4.82
C ALA A 181 1.62 15.20 -3.37
N VAL A 182 0.46 14.68 -2.98
CA VAL A 182 -0.03 14.77 -1.59
C VAL A 182 0.92 14.07 -0.62
N TRP A 183 1.46 12.91 -0.98
CA TRP A 183 2.45 12.20 -0.15
C TRP A 183 3.71 13.03 0.07
N ARG A 184 4.27 13.57 -1.01
CA ARG A 184 5.48 14.41 -0.96
C ARG A 184 5.34 15.70 -0.15
N ALA A 185 4.10 16.16 0.05
CA ALA A 185 3.79 17.38 0.80
C ALA A 185 3.59 17.14 2.31
N MET A 186 3.60 15.89 2.77
CA MET A 186 3.30 15.51 4.15
C MET A 186 4.55 14.98 4.86
N ASP A 187 4.52 15.07 6.18
CA ASP A 187 5.42 14.38 7.09
C ASP A 187 4.90 12.96 7.45
N GLU A 188 5.62 12.23 8.28
CA GLU A 188 5.26 10.87 8.72
C GLU A 188 3.87 10.80 9.34
N ARG A 189 3.51 11.79 10.17
CA ARG A 189 2.18 11.86 10.78
C ARG A 189 1.09 12.10 9.75
N GLY A 190 1.34 12.97 8.79
CA GLY A 190 0.45 13.22 7.66
C GLY A 190 0.25 11.97 6.80
N HIS A 191 1.33 11.20 6.54
CA HIS A 191 1.26 9.93 5.83
C HIS A 191 0.33 8.93 6.56
N ALA A 192 0.47 8.78 7.89
CA ALA A 192 -0.38 7.90 8.67
C ALA A 192 -1.85 8.30 8.57
N GLN A 193 -2.16 9.59 8.75
CA GLN A 193 -3.51 10.12 8.61
C GLN A 193 -4.10 9.93 7.20
N LEU A 194 -3.27 10.08 6.18
CA LEU A 194 -3.68 9.86 4.78
C LEU A 194 -4.03 8.39 4.54
N VAL A 195 -3.21 7.45 5.01
CA VAL A 195 -3.48 6.02 4.87
C VAL A 195 -4.71 5.59 5.68
N GLU A 196 -4.89 6.14 6.90
CA GLU A 196 -6.15 5.94 7.64
C GLU A 196 -7.37 6.42 6.86
N LEU A 197 -7.28 7.59 6.22
CA LEU A 197 -8.36 8.13 5.39
C LEU A 197 -8.66 7.23 4.20
N TYR A 198 -7.62 6.69 3.55
CA TYR A 198 -7.78 5.73 2.47
C TYR A 198 -8.52 4.46 2.92
N LEU A 199 -8.08 3.86 4.03
CA LEU A 199 -8.68 2.65 4.55
C LEU A 199 -10.15 2.88 4.93
N LYS A 200 -10.44 3.93 5.69
CA LYS A 200 -11.82 4.29 6.07
C LYS A 200 -12.69 4.59 4.85
N GLY A 201 -12.14 5.30 3.87
CA GLY A 201 -12.83 5.62 2.62
C GLY A 201 -13.10 4.41 1.72
N ALA A 202 -12.28 3.36 1.83
CA ALA A 202 -12.49 2.08 1.15
C ALA A 202 -13.34 1.08 1.97
N GLY A 203 -13.89 1.49 3.11
CA GLY A 203 -14.80 0.68 3.92
C GLY A 203 -14.14 -0.20 4.98
N PHE A 204 -12.84 -0.07 5.21
CA PHE A 204 -12.17 -0.81 6.29
C PHE A 204 -12.58 -0.26 7.66
N ALA A 205 -12.75 -1.17 8.61
CA ALA A 205 -13.02 -0.90 10.03
C ALA A 205 -11.77 -1.11 10.89
N ASP A 206 -11.85 -0.79 12.16
CA ASP A 206 -10.81 -1.03 13.19
C ASP A 206 -9.43 -0.59 12.73
N VAL A 207 -9.36 0.64 12.20
CA VAL A 207 -8.12 1.18 11.65
C VAL A 207 -7.18 1.61 12.78
N GLU A 208 -5.99 0.99 12.84
CA GLU A 208 -4.96 1.25 13.84
C GLU A 208 -3.65 1.69 13.18
N VAL A 209 -2.96 2.65 13.80
CA VAL A 209 -1.61 3.08 13.43
C VAL A 209 -0.62 2.59 14.47
N ARG A 210 0.49 1.99 14.03
CA ARG A 210 1.60 1.58 14.91
C ARG A 210 2.93 1.99 14.30
N ARG A 211 3.79 2.59 15.11
CA ARG A 211 5.17 2.87 14.75
C ARG A 211 6.01 1.67 15.15
N LEU A 212 6.66 1.02 14.19
CA LEU A 212 7.49 -0.16 14.41
C LEU A 212 8.97 0.20 14.62
N ALA A 213 9.46 1.25 13.96
CA ALA A 213 10.81 1.77 14.11
C ALA A 213 10.78 3.31 14.13
N ASP A 214 11.60 3.91 14.98
CA ASP A 214 11.58 5.36 15.25
C ASP A 214 12.53 6.17 14.37
N GLY A 215 13.37 5.51 13.59
CA GLY A 215 14.32 6.15 12.69
C GLY A 215 15.66 6.53 13.32
N TRP A 216 15.95 6.14 14.60
CA TRP A 216 17.21 6.43 15.25
C TRP A 216 18.32 5.43 14.90
N THR A 217 17.99 4.15 14.87
CA THR A 217 18.95 3.06 14.62
C THR A 217 18.68 2.28 13.34
N SER A 218 17.54 2.55 12.71
CA SER A 218 17.08 1.96 11.46
C SER A 218 16.22 2.96 10.70
N ASP A 219 15.83 2.64 9.47
CA ASP A 219 14.83 3.43 8.75
C ASP A 219 13.53 3.49 9.58
N PRO A 220 12.89 4.69 9.70
CA PRO A 220 11.61 4.77 10.39
C PRO A 220 10.58 3.92 9.65
N LEU A 221 9.75 3.22 10.41
CA LEU A 221 8.73 2.35 9.84
C LEU A 221 7.41 2.49 10.59
N THR A 222 6.37 2.84 9.88
CA THR A 222 5.01 2.92 10.39
C THR A 222 4.13 1.94 9.64
N VAL A 223 3.21 1.28 10.34
CA VAL A 223 2.15 0.46 9.76
C VAL A 223 0.79 1.04 10.10
N VAL A 224 -0.13 0.92 9.15
CA VAL A 224 -1.56 1.16 9.37
C VAL A 224 -2.29 -0.12 8.99
N VAL A 225 -3.09 -0.62 9.92
CA VAL A 225 -3.88 -1.85 9.73
C VAL A 225 -5.35 -1.51 9.70
N GLY A 226 -6.08 -2.07 8.75
CA GLY A 226 -7.54 -2.04 8.72
C GLY A 226 -8.12 -3.44 8.60
N ARG A 227 -9.36 -3.64 9.03
CA ARG A 227 -10.11 -4.89 8.88
C ARG A 227 -11.12 -4.75 7.75
N ALA A 228 -11.17 -5.74 6.85
CA ALA A 228 -12.22 -5.79 5.85
C ALA A 228 -13.61 -5.79 6.51
N PRO A 229 -14.65 -5.22 5.87
CA PRO A 229 -16.00 -5.21 6.41
C PRO A 229 -16.46 -6.62 6.77
N LEU A 230 -17.22 -6.74 7.86
CA LEU A 230 -17.91 -8.00 8.18
C LEU A 230 -19.03 -8.21 7.16
N ALA A 231 -19.29 -9.49 6.81
CA ALA A 231 -20.46 -9.83 6.02
C ALA A 231 -21.73 -9.43 6.81
N LEU A 232 -22.67 -8.75 6.13
CA LEU A 232 -23.97 -8.41 6.69
C LEU A 232 -24.86 -9.65 6.78
#